data_9bba1eb1f1258002dd4e8d34985664a5
#
_entry.id   9bba1eb1f1258002dd4e8d34985664a5
#
_cell.length_a   1.000
_cell.length_b   1.000
_cell.length_c   1.000
_cell.angle_alpha   90.00
_cell.angle_beta   90.00
_cell.angle_gamma   90.00
#
_symmetry.space_group_name_H-M   'P 1'
#
loop_
_entity.id
_entity.type
_entity.pdbx_description
1 polymer ?
#
loop_
_entity_poly.entity_id
_entity_poly.type
_entity_poly.pdbx_seq_one_letter_code
_entity_poly.pdbx_strand_id
1 'polypeptide(L)'
;LFLLPGRRAVGLNPETGETEVMEDWAVAAFAAPAHTLTAHPVYMTDEGAPMLPLFAYGAVGFANGRFYVCAKKVDEDVRQVFKGISRGKIDRSARKIIEDFPDNRLMQHIMQNCTLRYGCPAAKNLSLGRYEAPLPTSRTCNARCIGCISQQEEGSKICATPQCRLTFTPTPEEVVEIMRFHAGRETEKPVFSFGQGCEGEPLTEAPLLIESVRRYREAGGH
;
A
#
# COMPACT_ATOMS: atom_id res chain seq x y z
N LEU A 1 4.65 14.65 2.21
CA LEU A 1 5.36 15.16 1.05
C LEU A 1 6.61 14.34 0.82
N PHE A 2 6.94 14.08 -0.45
CA PHE A 2 8.14 13.39 -0.91
C PHE A 2 8.91 14.32 -1.83
N LEU A 3 10.19 14.47 -1.57
CA LEU A 3 11.10 15.11 -2.48
C LEU A 3 11.48 14.11 -3.57
N LEU A 4 11.53 14.56 -4.82
CA LEU A 4 11.92 13.75 -5.96
C LEU A 4 13.35 14.07 -6.39
N PRO A 5 14.37 13.40 -5.84
CA PRO A 5 15.77 13.78 -6.06
C PRO A 5 16.15 13.66 -7.54
N GLY A 6 16.85 14.66 -8.04
CA GLY A 6 17.25 14.78 -9.44
C GLY A 6 16.09 15.08 -10.40
N ARG A 7 14.94 15.57 -9.91
CA ARG A 7 13.80 16.02 -10.72
C ARG A 7 13.49 17.46 -10.38
N ARG A 8 13.90 18.38 -11.25
CA ARG A 8 13.60 19.79 -11.08
C ARG A 8 12.15 20.08 -11.39
N ALA A 9 11.47 20.79 -10.51
CA ALA A 9 10.06 21.12 -10.70
C ALA A 9 9.85 21.98 -11.96
N VAL A 10 8.74 21.73 -12.67
CA VAL A 10 8.28 22.59 -13.75
C VAL A 10 7.01 23.29 -13.27
N GLY A 11 7.05 24.59 -13.22
CA GLY A 11 5.96 25.46 -12.81
C GLY A 11 5.41 26.27 -13.99
N LEU A 12 4.23 26.85 -13.78
CA LEU A 12 3.66 27.85 -14.67
C LEU A 12 3.91 29.23 -14.06
N ASN A 13 4.55 30.10 -14.82
CA ASN A 13 4.68 31.49 -14.42
C ASN A 13 3.31 32.19 -14.60
N PRO A 14 2.71 32.70 -13.53
CA PRO A 14 1.36 33.28 -13.61
C PRO A 14 1.31 34.62 -14.36
N GLU A 15 2.45 35.30 -14.52
CA GLU A 15 2.52 36.60 -15.22
C GLU A 15 2.65 36.41 -16.73
N THR A 16 3.45 35.46 -17.18
CA THR A 16 3.72 35.23 -18.61
C THR A 16 2.87 34.12 -19.20
N GLY A 17 2.36 33.21 -18.39
CA GLY A 17 1.66 31.99 -18.82
C GLY A 17 2.60 30.92 -19.38
N GLU A 18 3.92 31.11 -19.29
CA GLU A 18 4.91 30.17 -19.80
C GLU A 18 5.33 29.16 -18.73
N THR A 19 5.79 27.99 -19.15
CA THR A 19 6.34 26.97 -18.27
C THR A 19 7.83 27.24 -18.01
N GLU A 20 8.22 27.18 -16.74
CA GLU A 20 9.59 27.38 -16.30
C GLU A 20 10.08 26.18 -15.50
N VAL A 21 11.35 25.80 -15.74
CA VAL A 21 12.05 24.79 -14.93
C VAL A 21 12.69 25.50 -13.75
N MET A 22 12.27 25.09 -12.54
CA MET A 22 12.82 25.62 -11.30
C MET A 22 14.15 24.94 -10.95
N GLU A 23 14.97 25.61 -10.13
CA GLU A 23 16.19 25.00 -9.62
C GLU A 23 15.90 23.96 -8.52
N ASP A 24 14.80 24.13 -7.80
CA ASP A 24 14.36 23.23 -6.73
C ASP A 24 13.82 21.90 -7.24
N TRP A 25 14.00 20.86 -6.44
CA TRP A 25 13.46 19.55 -6.75
C TRP A 25 11.93 19.52 -6.60
N ALA A 26 11.30 18.79 -7.51
CA ALA A 26 9.88 18.54 -7.46
C ALA A 26 9.48 17.81 -6.17
N VAL A 27 8.29 18.11 -5.70
CA VAL A 27 7.65 17.43 -4.58
C VAL A 27 6.41 16.69 -5.04
N ALA A 28 6.13 15.59 -4.38
CA ALA A 28 4.92 14.80 -4.60
C ALA A 28 4.26 14.40 -3.29
N ALA A 29 3.04 13.94 -3.35
CA ALA A 29 2.35 13.33 -2.22
C ALA A 29 1.50 12.15 -2.66
N PHE A 30 1.21 11.23 -1.74
CA PHE A 30 0.22 10.19 -1.98
C PHE A 30 -1.17 10.70 -1.64
N ALA A 31 -2.16 10.24 -2.39
CA ALA A 31 -3.55 10.42 -1.99
C ALA A 31 -3.84 9.65 -0.70
N ALA A 32 -4.73 10.17 0.13
CA ALA A 32 -5.29 9.42 1.25
C ALA A 32 -6.12 8.23 0.70
N PRO A 33 -6.32 7.15 1.48
CA PRO A 33 -7.28 6.12 1.13
C PRO A 33 -8.64 6.72 0.76
N ALA A 34 -9.40 6.06 -0.09
CA ALA A 34 -10.67 6.55 -0.65
C ALA A 34 -10.55 7.77 -1.58
N HIS A 35 -9.35 8.12 -2.02
CA HIS A 35 -9.09 9.19 -2.99
C HIS A 35 -8.33 8.66 -4.19
N THR A 36 -8.60 9.22 -5.37
CA THR A 36 -7.81 9.03 -6.58
C THR A 36 -7.06 10.31 -6.94
N LEU A 37 -5.84 10.17 -7.45
CA LEU A 37 -5.07 11.30 -7.95
C LEU A 37 -5.68 11.82 -9.26
N THR A 38 -5.71 13.13 -9.43
CA THR A 38 -6.22 13.80 -10.63
C THR A 38 -5.13 14.48 -11.45
N ALA A 39 -3.92 14.59 -10.90
CA ALA A 39 -2.77 15.12 -11.60
C ALA A 39 -1.46 14.52 -11.05
N HIS A 40 -0.45 14.45 -11.91
CA HIS A 40 0.92 14.05 -11.57
C HIS A 40 1.82 15.27 -11.50
N PRO A 41 2.93 15.21 -10.75
CA PRO A 41 3.94 16.29 -10.76
C PRO A 41 4.60 16.37 -12.14
N VAL A 42 4.84 17.58 -12.61
CA VAL A 42 5.63 17.84 -13.82
C VAL A 42 7.05 18.17 -13.39
N TYR A 43 8.03 17.56 -14.02
CA TYR A 43 9.43 17.76 -13.70
C TYR A 43 10.35 17.50 -14.89
N MET A 44 11.54 18.10 -14.87
CA MET A 44 12.65 17.76 -15.72
C MET A 44 13.60 16.84 -14.97
N THR A 45 13.96 15.71 -15.57
CA THR A 45 14.90 14.77 -14.96
C THR A 45 16.32 15.13 -15.33
N ASP A 46 17.18 15.33 -14.32
CA ASP A 46 18.60 15.61 -14.50
C ASP A 46 19.36 14.34 -14.93
N GLU A 47 20.49 14.54 -15.62
CA GLU A 47 21.38 13.44 -15.96
C GLU A 47 21.93 12.78 -14.69
N GLY A 48 21.92 11.44 -14.66
CA GLY A 48 22.37 10.70 -13.47
C GLY A 48 21.40 10.71 -12.29
N ALA A 49 20.18 11.25 -12.45
CA ALA A 49 19.16 11.19 -11.40
C ALA A 49 18.88 9.75 -10.95
N PRO A 50 18.73 9.50 -9.63
CA PRO A 50 18.46 8.16 -9.12
C PRO A 50 17.12 7.63 -9.61
N MET A 51 17.01 6.33 -9.82
CA MET A 51 15.74 5.69 -10.15
C MET A 51 14.76 5.84 -8.97
N LEU A 52 13.57 6.36 -9.25
CA LEU A 52 12.52 6.44 -8.24
C LEU A 52 11.83 5.09 -8.06
N PRO A 53 11.47 4.70 -6.82
CA PRO A 53 10.59 3.56 -6.59
C PRO A 53 9.20 3.83 -7.21
N LEU A 54 8.53 2.77 -7.62
CA LEU A 54 7.19 2.87 -8.19
C LEU A 54 6.16 3.21 -7.11
N PHE A 55 5.74 4.47 -7.10
CA PHE A 55 4.66 4.95 -6.26
C PHE A 55 3.68 5.82 -7.06
N ALA A 56 2.46 5.96 -6.54
CA ALA A 56 1.47 6.88 -7.10
C ALA A 56 1.78 8.33 -6.67
N TYR A 57 2.70 8.96 -7.36
CA TYR A 57 3.11 10.34 -7.10
C TYR A 57 2.04 11.34 -7.56
N GLY A 58 1.39 12.02 -6.62
CA GLY A 58 0.42 13.06 -6.90
C GLY A 58 1.03 14.46 -6.92
N ALA A 59 0.55 15.31 -7.82
CA ALA A 59 0.94 16.70 -7.87
C ALA A 59 0.57 17.42 -6.58
N VAL A 60 1.47 18.33 -6.14
CA VAL A 60 1.32 19.14 -4.94
C VAL A 60 1.34 20.60 -5.32
N GLY A 61 0.35 21.35 -4.87
CA GLY A 61 0.33 22.82 -4.92
C GLY A 61 0.52 23.39 -3.51
N PHE A 62 0.96 24.66 -3.46
CA PHE A 62 1.06 25.43 -2.24
C PHE A 62 0.32 26.75 -2.40
N ALA A 63 -0.61 27.02 -1.50
CA ALA A 63 -1.37 28.27 -1.48
C ALA A 63 -1.82 28.60 -0.05
N ASN A 64 -1.88 29.89 0.30
CA ASN A 64 -2.37 30.34 1.60
C ASN A 64 -1.67 29.65 2.80
N GLY A 65 -0.37 29.37 2.70
CA GLY A 65 0.40 28.73 3.76
C GLY A 65 0.13 27.23 3.94
N ARG A 66 -0.52 26.57 2.97
CA ARG A 66 -0.89 25.14 3.04
C ARG A 66 -0.52 24.41 1.76
N PHE A 67 -0.22 23.12 1.91
CA PHE A 67 -0.06 22.21 0.78
C PHE A 67 -1.39 21.57 0.40
N TYR A 68 -1.61 21.41 -0.89
CA TYR A 68 -2.77 20.77 -1.51
C TYR A 68 -2.30 19.65 -2.41
N VAL A 69 -2.98 18.52 -2.38
CA VAL A 69 -2.74 17.39 -3.30
C VAL A 69 -3.86 17.35 -4.32
N CYS A 70 -3.51 17.18 -5.58
CA CYS A 70 -4.48 17.02 -6.67
C CYS A 70 -5.14 15.64 -6.58
N ALA A 71 -6.20 15.54 -5.82
CA ALA A 71 -6.92 14.30 -5.57
C ALA A 71 -8.42 14.53 -5.45
N LYS A 72 -9.20 13.51 -5.82
CA LYS A 72 -10.66 13.47 -5.67
C LYS A 72 -11.05 12.33 -4.75
N LYS A 73 -11.92 12.59 -3.78
CA LYS A 73 -12.53 11.55 -2.96
C LYS A 73 -13.48 10.71 -3.83
N VAL A 74 -13.35 9.38 -3.77
CA VAL A 74 -14.12 8.42 -4.59
C VAL A 74 -14.88 7.40 -3.78
N ASP A 75 -14.64 7.35 -2.45
CA ASP A 75 -15.33 6.47 -1.52
C ASP A 75 -15.66 7.23 -0.22
N GLU A 76 -16.89 7.08 0.25
CA GLU A 76 -17.39 7.74 1.47
C GLU A 76 -17.24 6.86 2.71
N ASP A 77 -16.74 5.62 2.60
CA ASP A 77 -16.62 4.73 3.75
C ASP A 77 -15.64 5.31 4.80
N VAL A 78 -16.18 5.65 5.95
CA VAL A 78 -15.41 6.22 7.07
C VAL A 78 -14.33 5.28 7.59
N ARG A 79 -14.46 3.97 7.36
CA ARG A 79 -13.48 2.96 7.77
C ARG A 79 -12.16 3.10 7.01
N GLN A 80 -12.15 3.76 5.85
CA GLN A 80 -10.93 4.07 5.11
C GLN A 80 -10.17 5.29 5.64
N VAL A 81 -10.79 6.09 6.53
CA VAL A 81 -10.21 7.33 7.03
C VAL A 81 -9.25 7.08 8.19
N PHE A 82 -8.02 7.53 8.06
CA PHE A 82 -6.97 7.45 9.09
C PHE A 82 -6.76 8.77 9.86
N LYS A 83 -7.62 9.77 9.65
CA LYS A 83 -7.52 11.06 10.36
C LYS A 83 -7.62 10.84 11.88
N GLY A 84 -6.67 11.42 12.61
CA GLY A 84 -6.62 11.28 14.07
C GLY A 84 -5.98 9.99 14.58
N ILE A 85 -5.58 9.06 13.72
CA ILE A 85 -4.86 7.85 14.10
C ILE A 85 -3.37 8.11 14.02
N SER A 86 -2.70 8.14 15.19
CA SER A 86 -1.27 8.38 15.24
C SER A 86 -0.45 7.17 14.75
N ARG A 87 0.71 7.43 14.16
CA ARG A 87 1.68 6.39 13.78
C ARG A 87 2.01 5.50 14.97
N GLY A 88 2.26 6.08 16.14
CA GLY A 88 2.59 5.33 17.35
C GLY A 88 1.49 4.37 17.81
N LYS A 89 0.20 4.66 17.55
CA LYS A 89 -0.88 3.71 17.82
C LYS A 89 -0.80 2.49 16.89
N ILE A 90 -0.55 2.72 15.61
CA ILE A 90 -0.39 1.64 14.61
C ILE A 90 0.81 0.77 14.97
N ASP A 91 1.96 1.39 15.25
CA ASP A 91 3.21 0.70 15.55
C ASP A 91 3.10 -0.17 16.80
N ARG A 92 2.49 0.33 17.89
CA ARG A 92 2.24 -0.46 19.10
C ARG A 92 1.32 -1.64 18.85
N SER A 93 0.23 -1.43 18.12
CA SER A 93 -0.71 -2.50 17.81
C SER A 93 -0.07 -3.59 16.93
N ALA A 94 0.70 -3.20 15.92
CA ALA A 94 1.40 -4.15 15.07
C ALA A 94 2.44 -4.98 15.85
N ARG A 95 3.23 -4.34 16.73
CA ARG A 95 4.21 -5.03 17.58
C ARG A 95 3.56 -6.02 18.53
N LYS A 96 2.44 -5.63 19.16
CA LYS A 96 1.68 -6.54 20.02
C LYS A 96 1.19 -7.77 19.24
N ILE A 97 0.67 -7.59 18.02
CA ILE A 97 0.23 -8.70 17.17
C ILE A 97 1.41 -9.63 16.79
N ILE A 98 2.59 -9.07 16.54
CA ILE A 98 3.81 -9.86 16.29
C ILE A 98 4.14 -10.75 17.52
N GLU A 99 3.99 -10.22 18.72
CA GLU A 99 4.21 -10.98 19.98
C GLU A 99 3.12 -12.03 20.22
N ASP A 100 1.85 -11.70 19.92
CA ASP A 100 0.70 -12.59 20.12
C ASP A 100 0.65 -13.76 19.11
N PHE A 101 1.28 -13.64 17.93
CA PHE A 101 1.27 -14.62 16.85
C PHE A 101 2.68 -15.00 16.37
N PRO A 102 3.56 -15.52 17.25
CA PRO A 102 4.96 -15.80 16.90
C PRO A 102 5.12 -16.87 15.81
N ASP A 103 4.20 -17.83 15.74
CA ASP A 103 4.28 -18.98 14.86
C ASP A 103 3.52 -18.79 13.53
N ASN A 104 2.72 -17.73 13.38
CA ASN A 104 2.01 -17.44 12.14
C ASN A 104 2.88 -16.57 11.22
N ARG A 105 3.55 -17.21 10.25
CA ARG A 105 4.48 -16.55 9.31
C ARG A 105 3.78 -15.47 8.49
N LEU A 106 2.51 -15.71 8.10
CA LEU A 106 1.74 -14.73 7.31
C LEU A 106 1.44 -13.48 8.15
N MET A 107 1.01 -13.65 9.39
CA MET A 107 0.79 -12.53 10.32
C MET A 107 2.08 -11.74 10.56
N GLN A 108 3.21 -12.45 10.78
CA GLN A 108 4.53 -11.84 10.92
C GLN A 108 4.89 -10.99 9.69
N HIS A 109 4.72 -11.54 8.48
CA HIS A 109 4.97 -10.82 7.23
C HIS A 109 4.11 -9.56 7.10
N ILE A 110 2.80 -9.67 7.34
CA ILE A 110 1.88 -8.53 7.23
C ILE A 110 2.23 -7.44 8.24
N MET A 111 2.52 -7.79 9.47
CA MET A 111 2.83 -6.80 10.50
C MET A 111 4.21 -6.16 10.30
N GLN A 112 5.25 -6.95 10.09
CA GLN A 112 6.61 -6.45 9.97
C GLN A 112 6.85 -5.70 8.66
N ASN A 113 6.42 -6.27 7.54
CA ASN A 113 6.67 -5.68 6.22
C ASN A 113 5.54 -4.74 5.79
N CYS A 114 4.31 -5.26 5.66
CA CYS A 114 3.23 -4.45 5.09
C CYS A 114 2.83 -3.28 6.02
N THR A 115 2.72 -3.52 7.34
CA THR A 115 2.30 -2.48 8.29
C THR A 115 3.43 -1.54 8.67
N LEU A 116 4.52 -2.08 9.24
CA LEU A 116 5.58 -1.27 9.85
C LEU A 116 6.54 -0.69 8.81
N ARG A 117 6.95 -1.47 7.81
CA ARG A 117 7.94 -1.05 6.82
C ARG A 117 7.31 -0.30 5.66
N TYR A 118 6.30 -0.87 5.01
CA TYR A 118 5.70 -0.30 3.79
C TYR A 118 4.54 0.67 4.07
N GLY A 119 3.95 0.59 5.24
CA GLY A 119 2.85 1.46 5.64
C GLY A 119 1.56 1.23 4.87
N CYS A 120 1.32 0.00 4.40
CA CYS A 120 0.13 -0.40 3.65
C CYS A 120 -1.15 -0.08 4.41
N PRO A 121 -2.12 0.64 3.82
CA PRO A 121 -3.38 0.98 4.48
C PRO A 121 -4.19 -0.25 4.92
N ALA A 122 -4.27 -1.29 4.09
CA ALA A 122 -4.98 -2.53 4.42
C ALA A 122 -4.34 -3.24 5.64
N ALA A 123 -3.01 -3.35 5.67
CA ALA A 123 -2.30 -3.94 6.81
C ALA A 123 -2.43 -3.11 8.09
N LYS A 124 -2.48 -1.77 7.97
CA LYS A 124 -2.81 -0.88 9.11
C LYS A 124 -4.22 -1.13 9.62
N ASN A 125 -5.19 -1.37 8.75
CA ASN A 125 -6.56 -1.70 9.15
C ASN A 125 -6.58 -3.02 9.95
N LEU A 126 -5.91 -4.06 9.47
CA LEU A 126 -5.75 -5.31 10.23
C LEU A 126 -5.12 -5.05 11.60
N SER A 127 -4.02 -4.28 11.68
CA SER A 127 -3.37 -3.99 12.95
C SER A 127 -4.30 -3.29 13.94
N LEU A 128 -5.18 -2.43 13.47
CA LEU A 128 -6.12 -1.66 14.28
C LEU A 128 -7.46 -2.37 14.54
N GLY A 129 -7.70 -3.55 13.98
CA GLY A 129 -8.97 -4.26 14.05
C GLY A 129 -10.11 -3.51 13.37
N ARG A 130 -9.87 -3.04 12.15
CA ARG A 130 -10.84 -2.22 11.38
C ARG A 130 -10.87 -2.71 9.94
N TYR A 131 -12.03 -2.60 9.31
CA TYR A 131 -12.29 -2.70 7.89
C TYR A 131 -11.73 -3.94 7.20
N GLU A 132 -10.44 -3.98 6.92
CA GLU A 132 -9.83 -4.93 5.99
C GLU A 132 -8.63 -5.65 6.61
N ALA A 133 -8.56 -6.96 6.32
CA ALA A 133 -7.38 -7.79 6.52
C ALA A 133 -6.83 -8.23 5.15
N PRO A 134 -5.61 -7.81 4.77
CA PRO A 134 -4.96 -8.32 3.58
C PRO A 134 -4.42 -9.73 3.85
N LEU A 135 -4.65 -10.63 2.91
CA LEU A 135 -4.22 -12.03 2.99
C LEU A 135 -3.39 -12.37 1.75
N PRO A 136 -2.12 -11.94 1.66
CA PRO A 136 -1.25 -12.34 0.56
C PRO A 136 -0.99 -13.84 0.64
N THR A 137 -1.26 -14.55 -0.44
CA THR A 137 -1.20 -16.02 -0.46
C THR A 137 -0.25 -16.58 -1.51
N SER A 138 0.15 -15.77 -2.49
CA SER A 138 0.98 -16.24 -3.58
C SER A 138 2.30 -15.49 -3.68
N ARG A 139 3.37 -16.23 -3.89
CA ARG A 139 4.69 -15.71 -4.27
C ARG A 139 4.90 -15.64 -5.79
N THR A 140 4.01 -16.25 -6.55
CA THR A 140 4.07 -16.30 -8.01
C THR A 140 3.00 -15.42 -8.65
N CYS A 141 3.23 -15.03 -9.90
CA CYS A 141 2.29 -14.23 -10.67
C CYS A 141 2.39 -14.61 -12.15
N ASN A 142 1.27 -14.75 -12.81
CA ASN A 142 1.18 -14.99 -14.25
C ASN A 142 1.01 -13.71 -15.07
N ALA A 143 0.94 -12.54 -14.42
CA ALA A 143 0.93 -11.24 -15.07
C ALA A 143 2.35 -10.68 -15.22
N ARG A 144 2.56 -9.81 -16.23
CA ARG A 144 3.81 -9.09 -16.49
C ARG A 144 3.55 -7.59 -16.50
N CYS A 145 3.14 -7.07 -15.35
CA CYS A 145 2.83 -5.64 -15.22
C CYS A 145 4.12 -4.82 -15.27
N ILE A 146 4.21 -3.85 -16.19
CA ILE A 146 5.32 -2.88 -16.26
C ILE A 146 5.47 -2.15 -14.91
N GLY A 147 4.34 -1.81 -14.28
CA GLY A 147 4.28 -1.16 -12.97
C GLY A 147 4.14 -2.15 -11.80
N CYS A 148 4.78 -3.31 -11.82
CA CYS A 148 4.74 -4.22 -10.69
C CYS A 148 5.55 -3.65 -9.51
N ILE A 149 4.89 -3.49 -8.37
CA ILE A 149 5.50 -2.89 -7.16
C ILE A 149 6.34 -3.88 -6.34
N SER A 150 6.27 -5.17 -6.64
CA SER A 150 6.99 -6.22 -5.89
C SER A 150 7.98 -7.04 -6.74
N GLN A 151 7.94 -6.89 -8.06
CA GLN A 151 8.86 -7.60 -8.94
C GLN A 151 9.08 -6.81 -10.22
N GLN A 152 10.34 -6.53 -10.51
CA GLN A 152 10.81 -5.97 -11.79
C GLN A 152 11.86 -6.91 -12.37
N GLU A 153 12.03 -6.91 -13.68
CA GLU A 153 13.09 -7.65 -14.33
C GLU A 153 14.45 -7.13 -13.87
N GLU A 154 15.41 -8.03 -13.70
CA GLU A 154 16.78 -7.67 -13.35
C GLU A 154 17.36 -6.73 -14.40
N GLY A 155 17.94 -5.62 -13.94
CA GLY A 155 18.44 -4.57 -14.84
C GLY A 155 17.39 -3.65 -15.45
N SER A 156 16.11 -3.77 -15.07
CA SER A 156 15.06 -2.82 -15.48
C SER A 156 15.43 -1.39 -15.13
N LYS A 157 15.33 -0.49 -16.12
CA LYS A 157 15.52 0.96 -15.92
C LYS A 157 14.21 1.72 -15.75
N ILE A 158 13.09 1.01 -15.60
CA ILE A 158 11.75 1.63 -15.54
C ILE A 158 11.49 2.21 -14.17
N CYS A 159 11.61 1.39 -13.12
CA CYS A 159 11.42 1.80 -11.73
C CYS A 159 12.03 0.76 -10.77
N ALA A 160 12.33 1.19 -9.55
CA ALA A 160 12.69 0.27 -8.47
C ALA A 160 11.43 -0.26 -7.79
N THR A 161 11.46 -1.52 -7.34
CA THR A 161 10.35 -2.10 -6.56
C THR A 161 10.35 -1.50 -5.15
N PRO A 162 9.23 -0.91 -4.70
CA PRO A 162 9.14 -0.34 -3.35
C PRO A 162 9.02 -1.37 -2.24
N GLN A 163 8.68 -2.61 -2.57
CA GLN A 163 8.51 -3.71 -1.62
C GLN A 163 9.00 -5.05 -2.16
N CYS A 164 9.28 -5.98 -1.25
CA CYS A 164 9.59 -7.36 -1.61
C CYS A 164 8.30 -8.19 -1.64
N ARG A 165 8.24 -9.13 -2.59
CA ARG A 165 7.17 -10.11 -2.66
C ARG A 165 7.29 -11.14 -1.54
N LEU A 166 6.16 -11.74 -1.15
CA LEU A 166 6.12 -12.88 -0.26
C LEU A 166 7.06 -14.00 -0.73
N THR A 167 7.85 -14.57 0.18
CA THR A 167 8.87 -15.58 -0.12
C THR A 167 8.44 -17.02 0.15
N PHE A 168 7.24 -17.20 0.75
CA PHE A 168 6.66 -18.49 1.08
C PHE A 168 5.20 -18.55 0.66
N THR A 169 4.63 -19.73 0.55
CA THR A 169 3.18 -19.94 0.46
C THR A 169 2.67 -20.23 1.87
N PRO A 170 1.70 -19.45 2.39
CA PRO A 170 1.13 -19.70 3.71
C PRO A 170 0.31 -20.99 3.72
N THR A 171 0.03 -21.50 4.90
CA THR A 171 -0.90 -22.64 5.06
C THR A 171 -2.34 -22.15 5.23
N PRO A 172 -3.37 -23.00 4.98
CA PRO A 172 -4.76 -22.66 5.27
C PRO A 172 -4.98 -22.26 6.74
N GLU A 173 -4.25 -22.89 7.68
CA GLU A 173 -4.30 -22.59 9.10
C GLU A 173 -3.85 -21.16 9.39
N GLU A 174 -2.72 -20.74 8.83
CA GLU A 174 -2.20 -19.36 8.99
C GLU A 174 -3.20 -18.32 8.46
N VAL A 175 -3.84 -18.60 7.33
CA VAL A 175 -4.85 -17.72 6.74
C VAL A 175 -6.11 -17.66 7.61
N VAL A 176 -6.65 -18.82 8.02
CA VAL A 176 -7.87 -18.90 8.85
C VAL A 176 -7.67 -18.24 10.21
N GLU A 177 -6.50 -18.39 10.81
CA GLU A 177 -6.18 -17.73 12.09
C GLU A 177 -6.27 -16.22 11.97
N ILE A 178 -5.73 -15.62 10.90
CA ILE A 178 -5.86 -14.17 10.63
C ILE A 178 -7.31 -13.78 10.41
N MET A 179 -8.07 -14.55 9.63
CA MET A 179 -9.48 -14.28 9.37
C MET A 179 -10.30 -14.26 10.68
N ARG A 180 -10.09 -15.25 11.55
CA ARG A 180 -10.75 -15.32 12.87
C ARG A 180 -10.35 -14.16 13.78
N PHE A 181 -9.06 -13.87 13.84
CA PHE A 181 -8.54 -12.75 14.62
C PHE A 181 -9.13 -11.42 14.17
N HIS A 182 -9.20 -11.18 12.87
CA HIS A 182 -9.77 -9.94 12.33
C HIS A 182 -11.28 -9.86 12.56
N ALA A 183 -12.03 -10.93 12.24
CA ALA A 183 -13.47 -10.98 12.43
C ALA A 183 -13.90 -10.79 13.90
N GLY A 184 -13.10 -11.30 14.85
CA GLY A 184 -13.35 -11.10 16.29
C GLY A 184 -13.13 -9.68 16.79
N ARG A 185 -12.46 -8.82 16.02
CA ARG A 185 -12.17 -7.41 16.36
C ARG A 185 -12.99 -6.41 15.57
N GLU A 186 -13.25 -6.70 14.28
CA GLU A 186 -14.10 -5.88 13.42
C GLU A 186 -15.55 -6.35 13.55
N THR A 187 -16.39 -5.50 14.12
CA THR A 187 -17.80 -5.82 14.39
C THR A 187 -18.73 -5.48 13.23
N GLU A 188 -18.29 -4.67 12.27
CA GLU A 188 -19.10 -4.19 11.17
C GLU A 188 -18.53 -4.62 9.81
N LYS A 189 -18.94 -5.78 9.32
CA LYS A 189 -18.64 -6.27 7.97
C LYS A 189 -17.14 -6.33 7.67
N PRO A 190 -16.37 -7.22 8.32
CA PRO A 190 -14.97 -7.39 8.05
C PRO A 190 -14.74 -7.79 6.58
N VAL A 191 -13.71 -7.23 5.96
CA VAL A 191 -13.28 -7.56 4.60
C VAL A 191 -12.00 -8.38 4.66
N PHE A 192 -11.95 -9.47 3.91
CA PHE A 192 -10.75 -10.27 3.68
C PHE A 192 -10.35 -10.13 2.21
N SER A 193 -9.15 -9.62 1.96
CA SER A 193 -8.68 -9.39 0.58
C SER A 193 -7.46 -10.26 0.28
N PHE A 194 -7.63 -11.19 -0.66
CA PHE A 194 -6.56 -12.13 -1.04
C PHE A 194 -5.57 -11.58 -2.04
N GLY A 195 -5.89 -10.54 -2.74
CA GLY A 195 -4.99 -9.97 -3.74
C GLY A 195 -5.19 -8.48 -3.92
N GLN A 196 -4.11 -7.74 -3.76
CA GLN A 196 -4.09 -6.28 -3.95
C GLN A 196 -3.08 -5.85 -5.01
N GLY A 197 -2.57 -6.79 -5.81
CA GLY A 197 -1.59 -6.54 -6.85
C GLY A 197 -0.18 -6.21 -6.33
N CYS A 198 0.06 -6.36 -5.04
CA CYS A 198 1.34 -6.02 -4.41
C CYS A 198 2.21 -7.23 -4.02
N GLU A 199 1.62 -8.40 -4.03
CA GLU A 199 2.32 -9.67 -3.82
C GLU A 199 2.27 -10.49 -5.11
N GLY A 200 2.00 -11.79 -5.08
CA GLY A 200 1.74 -12.59 -6.26
C GLY A 200 0.29 -12.50 -6.74
N GLU A 201 -0.06 -13.26 -7.75
CA GLU A 201 -1.45 -13.45 -8.18
C GLU A 201 -2.11 -14.52 -7.31
N PRO A 202 -3.11 -14.20 -6.48
CA PRO A 202 -3.68 -15.15 -5.53
C PRO A 202 -4.29 -16.38 -6.20
N LEU A 203 -4.85 -16.26 -7.40
CA LEU A 203 -5.45 -17.39 -8.12
C LEU A 203 -4.42 -18.43 -8.59
N THR A 204 -3.12 -18.15 -8.55
CA THR A 204 -2.09 -19.18 -8.73
C THR A 204 -2.06 -20.18 -7.57
N GLU A 205 -2.65 -19.81 -6.44
CA GLU A 205 -2.80 -20.64 -5.24
C GLU A 205 -4.29 -20.88 -4.93
N ALA A 206 -5.15 -21.01 -5.97
CA ALA A 206 -6.59 -21.18 -5.82
C ALA A 206 -7.00 -22.31 -4.85
N PRO A 207 -6.36 -23.50 -4.82
CA PRO A 207 -6.67 -24.53 -3.84
C PRO A 207 -6.50 -24.07 -2.39
N LEU A 208 -5.46 -23.28 -2.10
CA LEU A 208 -5.23 -22.71 -0.77
C LEU A 208 -6.35 -21.75 -0.38
N LEU A 209 -6.76 -20.87 -1.30
CA LEU A 209 -7.83 -19.90 -1.05
C LEU A 209 -9.15 -20.61 -0.75
N ILE A 210 -9.52 -21.57 -1.60
CA ILE A 210 -10.76 -22.35 -1.45
C ILE A 210 -10.77 -23.07 -0.10
N GLU A 211 -9.68 -23.75 0.25
CA GLU A 211 -9.57 -24.50 1.50
C GLU A 211 -9.62 -23.57 2.72
N SER A 212 -8.96 -22.42 2.67
CA SER A 212 -8.98 -21.44 3.76
C SER A 212 -10.40 -20.90 3.99
N VAL A 213 -11.09 -20.50 2.91
CA VAL A 213 -12.47 -19.99 3.01
C VAL A 213 -13.42 -21.09 3.50
N ARG A 214 -13.28 -22.34 3.01
CA ARG A 214 -14.09 -23.48 3.46
C ARG A 214 -13.93 -23.69 4.97
N ARG A 215 -12.70 -23.80 5.48
CA ARG A 215 -12.42 -23.99 6.92
C ARG A 215 -12.90 -22.82 7.77
N TYR A 216 -12.76 -21.59 7.28
CA TYR A 216 -13.29 -20.42 7.97
C TYR A 216 -14.82 -20.50 8.12
N ARG A 217 -15.53 -20.85 7.05
CA ARG A 217 -17.00 -21.03 7.04
C ARG A 217 -17.47 -22.17 7.94
N GLU A 218 -16.83 -23.34 7.86
CA GLU A 218 -17.13 -24.51 8.72
C GLU A 218 -16.95 -24.20 10.21
N ALA A 219 -16.06 -23.27 10.53
CA ALA A 219 -15.85 -22.81 11.90
C ALA A 219 -16.80 -21.67 12.34
N GLY A 220 -17.88 -21.42 11.60
CA GLY A 220 -18.89 -20.41 11.91
C GLY A 220 -18.55 -19.00 11.43
N GLY A 221 -17.54 -18.81 10.57
CA GLY A 221 -17.24 -17.53 9.94
C GLY A 221 -18.30 -17.12 8.89
N HIS A 222 -18.61 -15.85 8.81
CA HIS A 222 -19.65 -15.30 7.91
C HIS A 222 -19.04 -14.32 6.90
#